data_550e29c93c1eb6d5f590f7be61a2d412
#
_entry.id   550e29c93c1eb6d5f590f7be61a2d412
#
_cell.length_a   1.000
_cell.length_b   1.000
_cell.length_c   1.000
_cell.angle_alpha   90.00
_cell.angle_beta   90.00
_cell.angle_gamma   90.00
#
_symmetry.space_group_name_H-M   'P 1'
#
loop_
_entity.id
_entity.type
_entity.pdbx_description
1 polymer ?
#
loop_
_entity_poly.entity_id
_entity_poly.type
_entity_poly.pdbx_seq_one_letter_code
_entity_poly.pdbx_strand_id
1 'polypeptide(L)'
;MVELKNVSFRYGAGNVECTYASSLKNIDLTVKTGECVLLTGPSGCGKTTILRLINGLIPHFYPGALSGDILIDGGSVKERELYDTALIIGTVFQNPRTQFYNVDTTGELAFGCENRGLPEQEIYTRIDRTVAHFRMASLMDRNIFRLSDGEKQKIACASVNVSEPKIILLDEPSANLDYTATLMLRELILRWKAEGKTIIAAEHRIAYLWDIIDRAVILRDGEIVGEFTGNGKEELTQNQLTQMGLRTTVMESPAEKQMDSFREGDRPITLRNFHFAYHGEKKNIVDIPILQIAAGQITAIVGANGAGKTSFLNCLCGLEKRCKGTLEYEGKLYDSKSRKKLCFMVMQDTGNQLFTESVLDEVLISLKKGTANEKETAMEIIRNLDLADFADRHPQSLSGGQKQRLAIACALASGRELLLLDEPTSGLDYAHMKETAALLEKLRSMGTTILVVTHDSELIRACCTRRITV
;
A
#
# COMPACT_ATOMS: atom_id res chain seq x y z
N MET A 1 19.74 19.16 11.35
CA MET A 1 20.60 17.99 11.07
C MET A 1 20.13 16.81 11.93
N VAL A 2 20.05 15.61 11.36
CA VAL A 2 19.70 14.37 12.09
C VAL A 2 20.91 13.44 12.05
N GLU A 3 21.26 12.87 13.19
CA GLU A 3 22.38 11.94 13.30
C GLU A 3 21.99 10.69 14.11
N LEU A 4 22.20 9.52 13.54
CA LEU A 4 22.19 8.24 14.22
C LEU A 4 23.65 7.78 14.32
N LYS A 5 24.13 7.50 15.55
CA LYS A 5 25.52 7.11 15.82
C LYS A 5 25.53 5.73 16.44
N ASN A 6 26.01 4.74 15.70
CA ASN A 6 26.12 3.34 16.10
C ASN A 6 24.81 2.81 16.74
N VAL A 7 23.66 3.13 16.09
CA VAL A 7 22.34 2.81 16.64
C VAL A 7 21.99 1.36 16.34
N SER A 8 21.70 0.61 17.40
CA SER A 8 21.13 -0.73 17.30
C SER A 8 19.82 -0.78 18.08
N PHE A 9 18.79 -1.45 17.54
CA PHE A 9 17.50 -1.57 18.20
C PHE A 9 16.84 -2.91 17.92
N ARG A 10 16.25 -3.50 18.97
CA ARG A 10 15.44 -4.70 18.86
C ARG A 10 14.13 -4.51 19.66
N TYR A 11 12.98 -4.76 18.99
CA TYR A 11 11.69 -4.75 19.66
C TYR A 11 11.59 -5.89 20.69
N GLY A 12 10.91 -5.65 21.79
CA GLY A 12 10.61 -6.63 22.84
C GLY A 12 10.58 -5.97 24.22
N ALA A 13 9.55 -6.29 25.01
CA ALA A 13 9.51 -5.98 26.43
C ALA A 13 9.70 -7.30 27.18
N GLY A 14 10.82 -7.47 27.90
CA GLY A 14 11.16 -8.55 28.82
C GLY A 14 10.52 -9.92 28.52
N ASN A 15 11.26 -10.99 28.46
CA ASN A 15 10.85 -12.42 28.41
C ASN A 15 9.82 -12.90 27.35
N VAL A 16 9.28 -12.04 26.49
CA VAL A 16 8.50 -12.46 25.32
C VAL A 16 9.36 -12.22 24.10
N GLU A 17 9.87 -13.28 23.50
CA GLU A 17 10.47 -13.24 22.16
C GLU A 17 9.38 -12.81 21.17
N CYS A 18 9.35 -11.50 20.87
CA CYS A 18 8.57 -11.02 19.73
C CYS A 18 9.23 -11.57 18.48
N THR A 19 8.56 -12.51 17.82
CA THR A 19 8.98 -13.12 16.54
C THR A 19 9.04 -12.14 15.37
N TYR A 20 8.76 -10.87 15.59
CA TYR A 20 8.91 -9.77 14.61
C TYR A 20 10.17 -8.95 14.90
N ALA A 21 11.31 -9.58 14.71
CA ALA A 21 12.58 -8.91 14.93
C ALA A 21 13.09 -8.22 13.65
N SER A 22 12.50 -7.09 13.26
CA SER A 22 13.29 -6.10 12.54
C SER A 22 14.23 -5.49 13.56
N SER A 23 15.43 -6.01 13.69
CA SER A 23 16.49 -5.41 14.47
C SER A 23 17.28 -4.47 13.58
N LEU A 24 17.61 -3.30 14.11
CA LEU A 24 18.65 -2.44 13.50
C LEU A 24 19.98 -2.79 14.13
N LYS A 25 21.03 -2.78 13.32
CA LYS A 25 22.37 -3.15 13.74
C LYS A 25 23.37 -2.08 13.29
N ASN A 26 23.99 -1.42 14.25
CA ASN A 26 25.08 -0.46 14.03
C ASN A 26 24.76 0.56 12.91
N ILE A 27 23.62 1.20 13.00
CA ILE A 27 23.21 2.22 12.02
C ILE A 27 23.99 3.51 12.30
N ASP A 28 24.78 3.92 11.33
CA ASP A 28 25.40 5.23 11.23
C ASP A 28 24.77 5.99 10.06
N LEU A 29 24.00 7.05 10.36
CA LEU A 29 23.29 7.85 9.37
C LEU A 29 23.30 9.31 9.77
N THR A 30 23.82 10.18 8.91
CA THR A 30 23.74 11.62 9.08
C THR A 30 22.92 12.22 7.95
N VAL A 31 21.86 12.96 8.27
CA VAL A 31 21.04 13.71 7.31
C VAL A 31 21.26 15.20 7.55
N LYS A 32 21.75 15.89 6.53
CA LYS A 32 22.02 17.34 6.59
C LYS A 32 20.72 18.14 6.57
N THR A 33 20.76 19.33 7.13
CA THR A 33 19.64 20.27 7.05
C THR A 33 19.32 20.60 5.57
N GLY A 34 18.04 20.51 5.20
CA GLY A 34 17.57 20.72 3.82
C GLY A 34 17.82 19.54 2.87
N GLU A 35 18.43 18.45 3.33
CA GLU A 35 18.64 17.23 2.51
C GLU A 35 17.35 16.43 2.39
N CYS A 36 17.10 15.90 1.18
CA CYS A 36 16.03 14.95 0.89
C CYS A 36 16.62 13.55 0.73
N VAL A 37 16.39 12.68 1.72
CA VAL A 37 16.96 11.32 1.78
C VAL A 37 15.85 10.28 1.60
N LEU A 38 16.10 9.32 0.74
CA LEU A 38 15.27 8.12 0.57
C LEU A 38 15.89 6.96 1.35
N LEU A 39 15.10 6.35 2.24
CA LEU A 39 15.39 5.06 2.84
C LEU A 39 14.64 3.99 2.05
N THR A 40 15.34 3.03 1.45
CA THR A 40 14.73 1.97 0.67
C THR A 40 15.35 0.61 0.94
N GLY A 41 14.68 -0.46 0.53
CA GLY A 41 15.11 -1.84 0.76
C GLY A 41 13.91 -2.76 0.97
N PRO A 42 14.13 -4.07 1.17
CA PRO A 42 13.06 -5.06 1.38
C PRO A 42 12.13 -4.73 2.54
N SER A 43 10.95 -5.35 2.54
CA SER A 43 10.03 -5.28 3.68
C SER A 43 10.69 -5.85 4.94
N GLY A 44 10.47 -5.17 6.09
CA GLY A 44 11.07 -5.59 7.36
C GLY A 44 12.56 -5.24 7.53
N CYS A 45 13.24 -4.58 6.58
CA CYS A 45 14.65 -4.20 6.71
C CYS A 45 14.94 -3.07 7.72
N GLY A 46 13.91 -2.46 8.33
CA GLY A 46 14.09 -1.46 9.39
C GLY A 46 13.80 -0.01 9.02
N LYS A 47 13.28 0.30 7.82
CA LYS A 47 12.95 1.69 7.39
C LYS A 47 12.05 2.44 8.37
N THR A 48 10.88 1.88 8.64
CA THR A 48 9.92 2.45 9.62
C THR A 48 10.52 2.55 11.02
N THR A 49 11.39 1.61 11.40
CA THR A 49 12.08 1.63 12.71
C THR A 49 13.02 2.83 12.79
N ILE A 50 13.77 3.15 11.74
CA ILE A 50 14.60 4.37 11.67
C ILE A 50 13.73 5.62 11.81
N LEU A 51 12.60 5.70 11.11
CA LEU A 51 11.70 6.85 11.24
C LEU A 51 11.15 6.98 12.67
N ARG A 52 10.78 5.86 13.32
CA ARG A 52 10.31 5.84 14.72
C ARG A 52 11.39 6.22 15.73
N LEU A 53 12.65 5.96 15.46
CA LEU A 53 13.78 6.43 16.26
C LEU A 53 13.95 7.94 16.13
N ILE A 54 13.86 8.47 14.91
CA ILE A 54 14.03 9.90 14.64
C ILE A 54 12.89 10.72 15.25
N ASN A 55 11.61 10.26 15.15
CA ASN A 55 10.48 10.99 15.70
C ASN A 55 10.23 10.76 17.20
N GLY A 56 11.08 9.96 17.86
CA GLY A 56 11.00 9.70 19.29
C GLY A 56 9.94 8.68 19.70
N LEU A 57 9.18 8.08 18.78
CA LEU A 57 8.26 6.99 19.14
C LEU A 57 9.00 5.78 19.73
N ILE A 58 10.28 5.60 19.37
CA ILE A 58 11.21 4.74 20.05
C ILE A 58 12.21 5.64 20.81
N PRO A 59 12.39 5.46 22.12
CA PRO A 59 11.85 4.39 22.97
C PRO A 59 10.52 4.69 23.67
N HIS A 60 9.95 5.90 23.51
CA HIS A 60 8.86 6.39 24.36
C HIS A 60 7.55 5.61 24.23
N PHE A 61 7.20 5.18 23.02
CA PHE A 61 5.97 4.45 22.74
C PHE A 61 6.21 2.96 22.42
N TYR A 62 7.28 2.66 21.66
CA TYR A 62 7.65 1.29 21.33
C TYR A 62 8.82 0.85 22.21
N PRO A 63 8.58 -0.05 23.20
CA PRO A 63 9.65 -0.55 24.05
C PRO A 63 10.58 -1.50 23.30
N GLY A 64 11.86 -1.51 23.72
CA GLY A 64 12.87 -2.39 23.15
C GLY A 64 14.27 -2.09 23.68
N ALA A 65 15.21 -2.92 23.24
CA ALA A 65 16.62 -2.73 23.56
C ALA A 65 17.25 -1.76 22.55
N LEU A 66 17.58 -0.56 22.99
CA LEU A 66 18.16 0.52 22.20
C LEU A 66 19.59 0.83 22.67
N SER A 67 20.56 0.84 21.77
CA SER A 67 21.92 1.34 21.98
C SER A 67 22.31 2.37 20.93
N GLY A 68 23.41 3.10 21.15
CA GLY A 68 23.84 4.21 20.28
C GLY A 68 23.09 5.51 20.57
N ASP A 69 23.34 6.55 19.78
CA ASP A 69 22.78 7.89 20.00
C ASP A 69 21.98 8.39 18.80
N ILE A 70 20.85 9.06 19.09
CA ILE A 70 19.98 9.69 18.09
C ILE A 70 19.93 11.18 18.43
N LEU A 71 20.46 12.00 17.54
CA LEU A 71 20.59 13.42 17.75
C LEU A 71 19.82 14.24 16.70
N ILE A 72 19.13 15.29 17.12
CA ILE A 72 18.51 16.29 16.26
C ILE A 72 19.08 17.65 16.65
N ASP A 73 19.78 18.28 15.72
CA ASP A 73 20.51 19.52 15.95
C ASP A 73 21.40 19.47 17.21
N GLY A 74 22.05 18.32 17.43
CA GLY A 74 22.94 18.05 18.56
C GLY A 74 22.24 17.65 19.87
N GLY A 75 20.91 17.74 19.96
CA GLY A 75 20.15 17.32 21.14
C GLY A 75 19.69 15.86 21.05
N SER A 76 19.82 15.11 22.15
CA SER A 76 19.42 13.71 22.24
C SER A 76 17.89 13.54 22.15
N VAL A 77 17.41 12.69 21.23
CA VAL A 77 15.99 12.33 21.13
C VAL A 77 15.52 11.54 22.35
N LYS A 78 16.41 10.75 22.98
CA LYS A 78 16.08 9.95 24.17
C LYS A 78 15.75 10.80 25.40
N GLU A 79 16.33 11.99 25.47
CA GLU A 79 16.19 12.92 26.60
C GLU A 79 15.10 14.00 26.35
N ARG A 80 14.57 14.02 25.14
CA ARG A 80 13.58 15.03 24.71
C ARG A 80 12.18 14.43 24.85
N GLU A 81 11.25 15.22 25.38
CA GLU A 81 9.83 14.84 25.41
C GLU A 81 9.24 14.73 24.00
N LEU A 82 8.24 13.85 23.82
CA LEU A 82 7.61 13.62 22.49
C LEU A 82 6.99 14.92 21.93
N TYR A 83 6.37 15.74 22.76
CA TYR A 83 5.77 16.99 22.30
C TYR A 83 6.81 17.97 21.79
N ASP A 84 8.00 18.05 22.41
CA ASP A 84 9.09 18.90 21.94
C ASP A 84 9.66 18.40 20.59
N THR A 85 9.73 17.09 20.44
CA THR A 85 10.12 16.46 19.17
C THR A 85 9.10 16.77 18.07
N ALA A 86 7.80 16.74 18.38
CA ALA A 86 6.71 17.05 17.46
C ALA A 86 6.67 18.54 17.03
N LEU A 87 7.34 19.45 17.75
CA LEU A 87 7.52 20.85 17.29
C LEU A 87 8.48 20.96 16.11
N ILE A 88 9.39 20.01 15.96
CA ILE A 88 10.48 20.05 14.99
C ILE A 88 10.21 19.09 13.83
N ILE A 89 9.59 17.94 14.13
CA ILE A 89 9.36 16.82 13.21
C ILE A 89 7.88 16.64 12.94
N GLY A 90 7.52 16.62 11.66
CA GLY A 90 6.23 16.17 11.19
C GLY A 90 6.34 14.79 10.57
N THR A 91 5.47 13.87 10.94
CA THR A 91 5.45 12.50 10.39
C THR A 91 4.16 12.24 9.64
N VAL A 92 4.27 11.78 8.40
CA VAL A 92 3.16 11.22 7.62
C VAL A 92 3.28 9.70 7.67
N PHE A 93 2.31 9.05 8.28
CA PHE A 93 2.31 7.60 8.48
C PHE A 93 1.80 6.84 7.25
N GLN A 94 2.17 5.58 7.12
CA GLN A 94 1.79 4.69 6.02
C GLN A 94 0.27 4.60 5.81
N ASN A 95 -0.49 4.54 6.91
CA ASN A 95 -1.94 4.55 6.84
C ASN A 95 -2.47 5.90 7.36
N PRO A 96 -2.94 6.80 6.48
CA PRO A 96 -3.44 8.11 6.91
C PRO A 96 -4.62 8.02 7.87
N ARG A 97 -5.42 6.94 7.83
CA ARG A 97 -6.58 6.75 8.73
C ARG A 97 -6.16 6.63 10.20
N THR A 98 -4.97 6.11 10.47
CA THR A 98 -4.45 6.00 11.85
C THR A 98 -3.86 7.30 12.38
N GLN A 99 -3.72 8.31 11.52
CA GLN A 99 -3.20 9.63 11.86
C GLN A 99 -4.31 10.61 12.26
N PHE A 100 -5.55 10.40 11.79
CA PHE A 100 -6.65 11.33 11.98
C PHE A 100 -7.29 11.23 13.37
N TYR A 101 -7.51 12.39 13.99
CA TYR A 101 -8.21 12.55 15.25
C TYR A 101 -9.58 13.17 15.08
N ASN A 102 -9.78 13.98 14.05
CA ASN A 102 -11.02 14.69 13.79
C ASN A 102 -11.89 14.00 12.74
N VAL A 103 -13.18 14.35 12.75
CA VAL A 103 -14.16 13.82 11.78
C VAL A 103 -14.17 14.65 10.51
N ASP A 104 -13.86 15.93 10.61
CA ASP A 104 -13.81 16.89 9.50
C ASP A 104 -12.40 17.34 9.18
N THR A 105 -12.21 17.77 7.93
CA THR A 105 -10.90 18.14 7.39
C THR A 105 -10.34 19.41 7.98
N THR A 106 -11.17 20.41 8.28
CA THR A 106 -10.74 21.71 8.84
C THR A 106 -10.24 21.54 10.26
N GLY A 107 -10.98 20.82 11.11
CA GLY A 107 -10.54 20.47 12.46
C GLY A 107 -9.28 19.64 12.46
N GLU A 108 -9.12 18.70 11.50
CA GLU A 108 -7.88 17.91 11.40
C GLU A 108 -6.66 18.78 11.07
N LEU A 109 -6.81 19.78 10.20
CA LEU A 109 -5.73 20.72 9.90
C LEU A 109 -5.37 21.62 11.09
N ALA A 110 -6.37 22.03 11.88
CA ALA A 110 -6.17 22.88 13.06
C ALA A 110 -5.49 22.13 14.22
N PHE A 111 -5.79 20.84 14.37
CA PHE A 111 -5.49 20.03 15.55
C PHE A 111 -4.05 20.15 16.07
N GLY A 112 -3.05 20.04 15.19
CA GLY A 112 -1.64 20.13 15.59
C GLY A 112 -1.26 21.53 16.13
N CYS A 113 -1.88 22.58 15.62
CA CYS A 113 -1.65 23.95 16.05
C CYS A 113 -2.42 24.28 17.34
N GLU A 114 -3.62 23.75 17.50
CA GLU A 114 -4.42 23.87 18.74
C GLU A 114 -3.70 23.23 19.92
N ASN A 115 -3.16 22.01 19.74
CA ASN A 115 -2.37 21.34 20.76
C ASN A 115 -1.10 22.11 21.18
N ARG A 116 -0.61 22.98 20.31
CA ARG A 116 0.52 23.88 20.60
C ARG A 116 0.10 25.18 21.24
N GLY A 117 -1.21 25.42 21.42
CA GLY A 117 -1.76 26.65 22.00
C GLY A 117 -1.54 27.90 21.13
N LEU A 118 -1.47 27.72 19.80
CA LEU A 118 -1.35 28.88 18.89
C LEU A 118 -2.63 29.70 18.89
N PRO A 119 -2.52 31.04 18.72
CA PRO A 119 -3.68 31.92 18.58
C PRO A 119 -4.55 31.54 17.38
N GLU A 120 -5.86 31.59 17.53
CA GLU A 120 -6.84 31.20 16.50
C GLU A 120 -6.57 31.87 15.15
N GLN A 121 -6.27 33.16 15.15
CA GLN A 121 -5.96 33.92 13.93
C GLN A 121 -4.72 33.35 13.19
N GLU A 122 -3.73 32.90 13.94
CA GLU A 122 -2.52 32.28 13.36
C GLU A 122 -2.85 30.91 12.77
N ILE A 123 -3.67 30.12 13.45
CA ILE A 123 -4.12 28.80 12.97
C ILE A 123 -4.82 28.96 11.62
N TYR A 124 -5.81 29.85 11.51
CA TYR A 124 -6.49 30.10 10.23
C TYR A 124 -5.54 30.57 9.13
N THR A 125 -4.60 31.46 9.45
CA THR A 125 -3.61 31.91 8.48
C THR A 125 -2.74 30.77 7.94
N ARG A 126 -2.33 29.84 8.78
CA ARG A 126 -1.54 28.68 8.40
C ARG A 126 -2.38 27.67 7.59
N ILE A 127 -3.64 27.47 7.97
CA ILE A 127 -4.59 26.62 7.22
C ILE A 127 -4.80 27.20 5.82
N ASP A 128 -5.14 28.49 5.70
CA ASP A 128 -5.40 29.13 4.40
C ASP A 128 -4.18 29.04 3.48
N ARG A 129 -2.97 29.28 4.02
CA ARG A 129 -1.72 29.13 3.29
C ARG A 129 -1.55 27.68 2.81
N THR A 130 -1.79 26.69 3.68
CA THR A 130 -1.68 25.28 3.35
C THR A 130 -2.73 24.86 2.33
N VAL A 131 -3.97 25.28 2.50
CA VAL A 131 -5.08 24.99 1.58
C VAL A 131 -4.79 25.51 0.17
N ALA A 132 -4.30 26.75 0.08
CA ALA A 132 -3.88 27.35 -1.19
C ALA A 132 -2.69 26.61 -1.79
N HIS A 133 -1.68 26.30 -0.98
CA HIS A 133 -0.45 25.60 -1.36
C HIS A 133 -0.74 24.22 -1.93
N PHE A 134 -1.63 23.46 -1.30
CA PHE A 134 -2.02 22.10 -1.70
C PHE A 134 -3.16 22.08 -2.71
N ARG A 135 -3.72 23.25 -3.09
CA ARG A 135 -4.89 23.35 -4.00
C ARG A 135 -6.02 22.44 -3.53
N MET A 136 -6.43 22.56 -2.27
CA MET A 136 -7.38 21.65 -1.65
C MET A 136 -8.62 22.32 -1.08
N ALA A 137 -8.96 23.53 -1.54
CA ALA A 137 -10.12 24.28 -1.08
C ALA A 137 -11.45 23.47 -1.15
N SER A 138 -11.60 22.62 -2.17
CA SER A 138 -12.77 21.75 -2.33
C SER A 138 -12.85 20.62 -1.31
N LEU A 139 -11.81 20.39 -0.53
CA LEU A 139 -11.75 19.34 0.50
C LEU A 139 -12.06 19.89 1.89
N MET A 140 -12.16 21.22 2.07
CA MET A 140 -12.43 21.81 3.37
C MET A 140 -13.86 21.53 3.84
N ASP A 141 -14.05 21.49 5.15
CA ASP A 141 -15.34 21.23 5.82
C ASP A 141 -16.02 19.92 5.40
N ARG A 142 -15.22 18.94 4.95
CA ARG A 142 -15.72 17.62 4.54
C ARG A 142 -15.44 16.56 5.60
N ASN A 143 -16.32 15.57 5.65
CA ASN A 143 -16.11 14.40 6.50
C ASN A 143 -14.95 13.55 5.93
N ILE A 144 -13.90 13.34 6.74
CA ILE A 144 -12.68 12.62 6.36
C ILE A 144 -12.97 11.17 5.94
N PHE A 145 -13.95 10.52 6.57
CA PHE A 145 -14.28 9.12 6.27
C PHE A 145 -14.91 8.94 4.88
N ARG A 146 -15.41 10.04 4.28
CA ARG A 146 -15.99 10.04 2.92
C ARG A 146 -14.99 10.40 1.83
N LEU A 147 -13.74 10.73 2.20
CA LEU A 147 -12.69 11.04 1.25
C LEU A 147 -12.12 9.77 0.61
N SER A 148 -11.67 9.88 -0.64
CA SER A 148 -10.83 8.87 -1.28
C SER A 148 -9.48 8.74 -0.57
N ASP A 149 -8.76 7.64 -0.77
CA ASP A 149 -7.48 7.44 -0.10
C ASP A 149 -6.42 8.47 -0.55
N GLY A 150 -6.43 8.92 -1.82
CA GLY A 150 -5.58 10.02 -2.28
C GLY A 150 -5.93 11.37 -1.62
N GLU A 151 -7.23 11.66 -1.42
CA GLU A 151 -7.67 12.87 -0.69
C GLU A 151 -7.27 12.76 0.79
N LYS A 152 -7.43 11.59 1.43
CA LYS A 152 -6.96 11.36 2.80
C LYS A 152 -5.45 11.58 2.95
N GLN A 153 -4.66 11.05 2.02
CA GLN A 153 -3.21 11.26 2.02
C GLN A 153 -2.87 12.75 1.91
N LYS A 154 -3.61 13.48 1.07
CA LYS A 154 -3.44 14.93 0.92
C LYS A 154 -3.75 15.68 2.22
N ILE A 155 -4.83 15.30 2.93
CA ILE A 155 -5.17 15.85 4.25
C ILE A 155 -4.09 15.51 5.27
N ALA A 156 -3.60 14.27 5.32
CA ALA A 156 -2.52 13.87 6.24
C ALA A 156 -1.22 14.64 6.01
N CYS A 157 -0.84 14.87 4.76
CA CYS A 157 0.30 15.73 4.43
C CYS A 157 0.04 17.20 4.82
N ALA A 158 -1.19 17.67 4.60
CA ALA A 158 -1.57 19.05 4.92
C ALA A 158 -1.60 19.31 6.43
N SER A 159 -2.12 18.39 7.25
CA SER A 159 -2.12 18.52 8.72
C SER A 159 -0.69 18.61 9.28
N VAL A 160 0.24 17.85 8.70
CA VAL A 160 1.66 17.98 9.03
C VAL A 160 2.20 19.35 8.59
N ASN A 161 1.86 19.82 7.39
CA ASN A 161 2.37 21.08 6.85
C ASN A 161 1.92 22.31 7.65
N VAL A 162 0.67 22.33 8.14
CA VAL A 162 0.12 23.45 8.96
C VAL A 162 0.96 23.67 10.22
N SER A 163 1.55 22.62 10.78
CA SER A 163 2.45 22.70 11.94
C SER A 163 3.83 23.30 11.63
N GLU A 164 4.17 23.49 10.33
CA GLU A 164 5.43 24.04 9.83
C GLU A 164 6.69 23.37 10.43
N PRO A 165 6.80 22.03 10.40
CA PRO A 165 7.96 21.33 10.93
C PRO A 165 9.22 21.63 10.10
N LYS A 166 10.41 21.51 10.72
CA LYS A 166 11.70 21.62 10.03
C LYS A 166 12.10 20.33 9.34
N ILE A 167 11.66 19.21 9.90
CA ILE A 167 11.96 17.86 9.41
C ILE A 167 10.65 17.17 9.09
N ILE A 168 10.57 16.54 7.91
CA ILE A 168 9.39 15.78 7.47
C ILE A 168 9.80 14.34 7.27
N LEU A 169 9.10 13.45 7.96
CA LEU A 169 9.25 12.01 7.83
C LEU A 169 8.06 11.45 7.06
N LEU A 170 8.32 10.63 6.05
CA LEU A 170 7.32 10.01 5.20
C LEU A 170 7.50 8.49 5.27
N ASP A 171 6.50 7.78 5.80
CA ASP A 171 6.51 6.32 5.89
C ASP A 171 5.58 5.72 4.84
N GLU A 172 6.13 5.22 3.74
CA GLU A 172 5.43 4.65 2.58
C GLU A 172 4.20 5.46 2.12
N PRO A 173 4.34 6.77 1.91
CA PRO A 173 3.20 7.65 1.66
C PRO A 173 2.50 7.39 0.33
N SER A 174 3.12 6.64 -0.60
CA SER A 174 2.55 6.33 -1.93
C SER A 174 1.85 4.97 -2.01
N ALA A 175 1.80 4.17 -0.93
CA ALA A 175 1.38 2.77 -0.97
C ALA A 175 0.00 2.54 -1.62
N ASN A 176 -0.98 3.43 -1.35
CA ASN A 176 -2.36 3.31 -1.84
C ASN A 176 -2.74 4.40 -2.86
N LEU A 177 -1.74 5.10 -3.43
CA LEU A 177 -1.98 6.19 -4.35
C LEU A 177 -2.01 5.72 -5.80
N ASP A 178 -2.95 6.27 -6.56
CA ASP A 178 -2.94 6.18 -8.02
C ASP A 178 -1.82 7.07 -8.62
N TYR A 179 -1.64 6.98 -9.92
CA TYR A 179 -0.61 7.73 -10.64
C TYR A 179 -0.75 9.25 -10.42
N THR A 180 -1.95 9.78 -10.50
CA THR A 180 -2.23 11.21 -10.35
C THR A 180 -1.96 11.69 -8.94
N ALA A 181 -2.42 10.96 -7.93
CA ALA A 181 -2.16 11.27 -6.53
C ALA A 181 -0.67 11.16 -6.17
N THR A 182 0.04 10.21 -6.79
CA THR A 182 1.50 10.07 -6.64
C THR A 182 2.25 11.27 -7.23
N LEU A 183 1.81 11.79 -8.39
CA LEU A 183 2.37 13.03 -8.96
C LEU A 183 2.12 14.24 -8.06
N MET A 184 0.93 14.33 -7.46
CA MET A 184 0.63 15.41 -6.50
C MET A 184 1.51 15.33 -5.25
N LEU A 185 1.73 14.12 -4.73
CA LEU A 185 2.65 13.90 -3.60
C LEU A 185 4.09 14.31 -3.97
N ARG A 186 4.55 13.96 -5.17
CA ARG A 186 5.86 14.38 -5.68
C ARG A 186 5.99 15.92 -5.74
N GLU A 187 4.99 16.62 -6.29
CA GLU A 187 4.98 18.08 -6.33
C GLU A 187 5.07 18.69 -4.92
N LEU A 188 4.38 18.09 -3.97
CA LEU A 188 4.43 18.52 -2.57
C LEU A 188 5.83 18.38 -1.96
N ILE A 189 6.48 17.23 -2.19
CA ILE A 189 7.84 16.98 -1.70
C ILE A 189 8.84 17.96 -2.33
N LEU A 190 8.70 18.26 -3.62
CA LEU A 190 9.50 19.28 -4.31
C LEU A 190 9.36 20.67 -3.67
N ARG A 191 8.13 21.05 -3.26
CA ARG A 191 7.88 22.33 -2.57
C ARG A 191 8.52 22.37 -1.21
N TRP A 192 8.36 21.32 -0.39
CA TRP A 192 9.04 21.22 0.90
C TRP A 192 10.56 21.30 0.77
N LYS A 193 11.11 20.67 -0.28
CA LYS A 193 12.54 20.75 -0.59
C LYS A 193 12.94 22.19 -0.95
N ALA A 194 12.16 22.88 -1.77
CA ALA A 194 12.40 24.28 -2.14
C ALA A 194 12.30 25.25 -0.92
N GLU A 195 11.49 24.92 0.09
CA GLU A 195 11.40 25.61 1.37
C GLU A 195 12.58 25.32 2.32
N GLY A 196 13.52 24.47 1.91
CA GLY A 196 14.69 24.08 2.72
C GLY A 196 14.38 23.10 3.85
N LYS A 197 13.23 22.42 3.82
CA LYS A 197 12.89 21.38 4.81
C LYS A 197 13.76 20.16 4.62
N THR A 198 14.14 19.54 5.73
CA THR A 198 14.82 18.23 5.72
C THR A 198 13.76 17.14 5.54
N ILE A 199 13.94 16.25 4.56
CA ILE A 199 12.94 15.23 4.22
C ILE A 199 13.60 13.85 4.29
N ILE A 200 12.97 12.93 5.02
CA ILE A 200 13.40 11.54 5.08
C ILE A 200 12.18 10.68 4.70
N ALA A 201 12.25 10.03 3.55
CA ALA A 201 11.18 9.20 3.03
C ALA A 201 11.59 7.72 3.06
N ALA A 202 10.82 6.89 3.74
CA ALA A 202 10.88 5.43 3.65
C ALA A 202 9.94 4.97 2.56
N GLU A 203 10.44 4.29 1.52
CA GLU A 203 9.62 3.93 0.37
C GLU A 203 10.07 2.64 -0.32
N HIS A 204 9.08 1.92 -0.89
CA HIS A 204 9.28 0.82 -1.82
C HIS A 204 9.10 1.27 -3.27
N ARG A 205 8.09 2.10 -3.57
CA ARG A 205 7.80 2.63 -4.91
C ARG A 205 8.61 3.89 -5.17
N ILE A 206 9.88 3.72 -5.49
CA ILE A 206 10.88 4.80 -5.52
C ILE A 206 10.82 5.70 -6.76
N ALA A 207 10.15 5.29 -7.82
CA ALA A 207 10.16 5.96 -9.13
C ALA A 207 9.81 7.45 -9.08
N TYR A 208 8.82 7.85 -8.27
CA TYR A 208 8.36 9.24 -8.18
C TYR A 208 9.30 10.15 -7.38
N LEU A 209 10.23 9.54 -6.62
CA LEU A 209 11.20 10.27 -5.78
C LEU A 209 12.60 10.29 -6.38
N TRP A 210 12.94 9.33 -7.25
CA TRP A 210 14.31 9.01 -7.61
C TRP A 210 15.12 10.18 -8.14
N ASP A 211 14.53 11.01 -8.96
CA ASP A 211 15.18 12.19 -9.57
C ASP A 211 15.19 13.43 -8.66
N ILE A 212 14.35 13.46 -7.61
CA ILE A 212 14.25 14.62 -6.71
C ILE A 212 14.99 14.46 -5.39
N ILE A 213 15.34 13.24 -4.98
CA ILE A 213 16.13 12.99 -3.77
C ILE A 213 17.60 13.36 -3.97
N ASP A 214 18.25 13.80 -2.91
CA ASP A 214 19.69 14.08 -2.91
C ASP A 214 20.50 12.80 -2.70
N ARG A 215 19.98 11.87 -1.88
CA ARG A 215 20.64 10.62 -1.52
C ARG A 215 19.65 9.49 -1.31
N ALA A 216 20.01 8.30 -1.78
CA ALA A 216 19.33 7.04 -1.48
C ALA A 216 20.19 6.20 -0.53
N VAL A 217 19.57 5.70 0.55
CA VAL A 217 20.19 4.81 1.55
C VAL A 217 19.46 3.47 1.46
N ILE A 218 20.23 2.41 1.19
CA ILE A 218 19.67 1.07 1.01
C ILE A 218 19.89 0.26 2.27
N LEU A 219 18.79 -0.25 2.81
CA LEU A 219 18.75 -1.06 4.01
C LEU A 219 18.51 -2.53 3.64
N ARG A 220 19.20 -3.44 4.33
CA ARG A 220 18.97 -4.88 4.28
C ARG A 220 19.27 -5.50 5.63
N ASP A 221 18.38 -6.35 6.15
CA ASP A 221 18.56 -7.11 7.41
C ASP A 221 18.95 -6.25 8.63
N GLY A 222 18.46 -5.01 8.67
CA GLY A 222 18.71 -4.06 9.74
C GLY A 222 20.03 -3.28 9.63
N GLU A 223 20.71 -3.34 8.49
CA GLU A 223 21.99 -2.68 8.24
C GLU A 223 21.90 -1.77 7.01
N ILE A 224 22.72 -0.71 6.94
CA ILE A 224 22.90 0.09 5.73
C ILE A 224 23.91 -0.65 4.86
N VAL A 225 23.48 -1.07 3.66
CA VAL A 225 24.31 -1.83 2.72
C VAL A 225 24.78 -0.99 1.53
N GLY A 226 24.28 0.24 1.38
CA GLY A 226 24.71 1.13 0.30
C GLY A 226 24.12 2.52 0.44
N GLU A 227 24.87 3.50 -0.05
CA GLU A 227 24.44 4.90 -0.18
C GLU A 227 24.81 5.42 -1.56
N PHE A 228 23.88 6.12 -2.22
CA PHE A 228 24.04 6.64 -3.57
C PHE A 228 23.62 8.11 -3.62
N THR A 229 24.51 8.97 -4.15
CA THR A 229 24.30 10.40 -4.30
C THR A 229 24.61 10.83 -5.73
N GLY A 230 23.97 11.89 -6.23
CA GLY A 230 24.28 12.52 -7.52
C GLY A 230 24.45 11.51 -8.66
N ASN A 231 25.59 11.58 -9.38
CA ASN A 231 25.88 10.74 -10.54
C ASN A 231 25.90 9.23 -10.22
N GLY A 232 26.33 8.84 -9.00
CA GLY A 232 26.34 7.43 -8.60
C GLY A 232 24.92 6.83 -8.54
N LYS A 233 23.90 7.66 -8.30
CA LYS A 233 22.49 7.27 -8.35
C LYS A 233 22.00 7.10 -9.81
N GLU A 234 22.45 7.97 -10.71
CA GLU A 234 22.08 7.97 -12.13
C GLU A 234 22.74 6.82 -12.91
N GLU A 235 23.89 6.33 -12.45
CA GLU A 235 24.60 5.21 -13.05
C GLU A 235 24.00 3.83 -12.71
N LEU A 236 23.09 3.75 -11.73
CA LEU A 236 22.44 2.49 -11.35
C LEU A 236 21.53 1.98 -12.47
N THR A 237 21.88 0.85 -13.03
CA THR A 237 21.06 0.16 -14.01
C THR A 237 19.85 -0.54 -13.35
N GLN A 238 18.78 -0.78 -14.11
CA GLN A 238 17.63 -1.54 -13.61
C GLN A 238 18.01 -2.94 -13.08
N ASN A 239 19.02 -3.59 -13.69
CA ASN A 239 19.49 -4.89 -13.23
C ASN A 239 20.15 -4.81 -11.85
N GLN A 240 20.95 -3.77 -11.59
CA GLN A 240 21.57 -3.56 -10.27
C GLN A 240 20.50 -3.25 -9.20
N LEU A 241 19.52 -2.40 -9.52
CA LEU A 241 18.38 -2.14 -8.63
C LEU A 241 17.62 -3.43 -8.28
N THR A 242 17.36 -4.25 -9.28
CA THR A 242 16.70 -5.56 -9.11
C THR A 242 17.51 -6.51 -8.21
N GLN A 243 18.84 -6.58 -8.39
CA GLN A 243 19.73 -7.37 -7.52
C GLN A 243 19.74 -6.86 -6.07
N MET A 244 19.54 -5.56 -5.87
CA MET A 244 19.37 -4.94 -4.55
C MET A 244 17.97 -5.14 -3.96
N GLY A 245 17.05 -5.75 -4.71
CA GLY A 245 15.65 -5.93 -4.29
C GLY A 245 14.80 -4.67 -4.40
N LEU A 246 15.23 -3.69 -5.20
CA LEU A 246 14.55 -2.42 -5.38
C LEU A 246 13.64 -2.44 -6.61
N ARG A 247 12.57 -1.66 -6.54
CA ARG A 247 11.66 -1.42 -7.66
C ARG A 247 12.26 -0.49 -8.70
N THR A 248 11.58 -0.36 -9.84
CA THR A 248 12.01 0.56 -10.92
C THR A 248 12.09 2.00 -10.45
N THR A 249 13.05 2.73 -11.00
CA THR A 249 13.19 4.19 -10.84
C THR A 249 12.45 4.97 -11.92
N VAL A 250 11.87 4.28 -12.90
CA VAL A 250 11.13 4.91 -14.01
C VAL A 250 9.65 4.96 -13.65
N MET A 251 9.09 6.16 -13.66
CA MET A 251 7.68 6.38 -13.42
C MET A 251 6.91 6.21 -14.74
N GLU A 252 6.07 5.17 -14.81
CA GLU A 252 5.24 4.90 -15.98
C GLU A 252 3.77 5.03 -15.63
N SER A 253 3.02 5.70 -16.53
CA SER A 253 1.56 5.69 -16.44
C SER A 253 1.01 4.30 -16.73
N PRO A 254 0.14 3.76 -15.90
CA PRO A 254 -0.56 2.52 -16.22
C PRO A 254 -1.38 2.59 -17.51
N ALA A 255 -1.60 3.79 -18.04
CA ALA A 255 -2.44 4.03 -19.23
C ALA A 255 -1.77 3.76 -20.58
N GLU A 256 -0.45 3.60 -20.64
CA GLU A 256 0.29 3.69 -21.92
C GLU A 256 0.39 2.40 -22.75
N LYS A 257 -0.01 1.23 -22.25
CA LYS A 257 0.00 0.00 -23.05
C LYS A 257 -1.38 -0.36 -23.58
N GLN A 258 -1.58 -0.27 -24.89
CA GLN A 258 -2.66 -0.99 -25.57
C GLN A 258 -2.44 -2.49 -25.41
N MET A 259 -3.44 -3.19 -24.89
CA MET A 259 -3.42 -4.63 -24.77
C MET A 259 -4.24 -5.28 -25.88
N ASP A 260 -3.85 -6.48 -26.27
CA ASP A 260 -4.37 -7.22 -27.41
C ASP A 260 -5.90 -7.27 -27.48
N SER A 261 -6.43 -7.12 -28.70
CA SER A 261 -7.81 -7.46 -29.05
C SER A 261 -8.09 -8.96 -28.81
N PHE A 262 -9.36 -9.32 -28.68
CA PHE A 262 -9.77 -10.73 -28.59
C PHE A 262 -9.21 -11.52 -29.79
N ARG A 263 -8.66 -12.70 -29.51
CA ARG A 263 -8.18 -13.62 -30.53
C ARG A 263 -9.31 -14.57 -30.94
N GLU A 264 -9.23 -15.09 -32.15
CA GLU A 264 -10.13 -16.14 -32.59
C GLU A 264 -9.98 -17.38 -31.69
N GLY A 265 -11.09 -17.85 -31.08
CA GLY A 265 -11.09 -18.92 -30.09
C GLY A 265 -11.14 -18.48 -28.62
N ASP A 266 -10.99 -17.21 -28.30
CA ASP A 266 -11.20 -16.69 -26.94
C ASP A 266 -12.66 -16.92 -26.49
N ARG A 267 -12.83 -17.41 -25.26
CA ARG A 267 -14.16 -17.57 -24.65
C ARG A 267 -14.39 -16.37 -23.71
N PRO A 268 -15.13 -15.33 -24.14
CA PRO A 268 -15.30 -14.15 -23.30
C PRO A 268 -16.33 -14.39 -22.18
N ILE A 269 -16.03 -13.87 -21.02
CA ILE A 269 -17.03 -13.54 -20.01
C ILE A 269 -17.63 -12.20 -20.43
N THR A 270 -18.90 -12.17 -20.77
CA THR A 270 -19.57 -10.97 -21.27
C THR A 270 -20.46 -10.36 -20.17
N LEU A 271 -20.19 -9.12 -19.82
CA LEU A 271 -21.02 -8.31 -18.95
C LEU A 271 -21.93 -7.42 -19.79
N ARG A 272 -23.22 -7.31 -19.42
CA ARG A 272 -24.17 -6.44 -20.13
C ARG A 272 -24.98 -5.63 -19.13
N ASN A 273 -25.09 -4.33 -19.39
CA ASN A 273 -25.90 -3.37 -18.62
C ASN A 273 -25.60 -3.40 -17.13
N PHE A 274 -24.29 -3.41 -16.75
CA PHE A 274 -23.88 -3.33 -15.35
C PHE A 274 -24.01 -1.89 -14.85
N HIS A 275 -24.99 -1.68 -13.96
CA HIS A 275 -25.27 -0.37 -13.36
C HIS A 275 -25.35 -0.50 -11.85
N PHE A 276 -24.64 0.35 -11.14
CA PHE A 276 -24.67 0.40 -9.67
C PHE A 276 -24.46 1.82 -9.16
N ALA A 277 -25.27 2.23 -8.19
CA ALA A 277 -25.11 3.45 -7.41
C ALA A 277 -25.29 3.14 -5.92
N TYR A 278 -24.52 3.82 -5.07
CA TYR A 278 -24.69 3.74 -3.62
C TYR A 278 -26.01 4.36 -3.18
N HIS A 279 -26.45 4.02 -1.95
CA HIS A 279 -27.72 4.54 -1.43
C HIS A 279 -27.65 6.07 -1.27
N GLY A 280 -28.63 6.76 -1.85
CA GLY A 280 -28.69 8.23 -1.85
C GLY A 280 -27.92 8.92 -2.98
N GLU A 281 -27.10 8.19 -3.75
CA GLU A 281 -26.41 8.74 -4.91
C GLU A 281 -27.28 8.70 -6.16
N LYS A 282 -27.27 9.82 -6.92
CA LYS A 282 -28.02 9.93 -8.19
C LYS A 282 -27.21 9.40 -9.39
N LYS A 283 -25.90 9.37 -9.26
CA LYS A 283 -24.99 8.95 -10.33
C LYS A 283 -24.55 7.51 -10.12
N ASN A 284 -24.56 6.72 -11.20
CA ASN A 284 -23.97 5.40 -11.18
C ASN A 284 -22.45 5.52 -10.97
N ILE A 285 -21.90 4.76 -10.00
CA ILE A 285 -20.47 4.59 -9.80
C ILE A 285 -19.91 3.48 -10.72
N VAL A 286 -20.76 2.52 -11.08
CA VAL A 286 -20.48 1.53 -12.12
C VAL A 286 -21.51 1.73 -13.21
N ASP A 287 -21.07 1.97 -14.42
CA ASP A 287 -21.92 2.16 -15.60
C ASP A 287 -21.25 1.57 -16.84
N ILE A 288 -21.47 0.27 -17.05
CA ILE A 288 -20.83 -0.53 -18.09
C ILE A 288 -21.91 -1.15 -18.98
N PRO A 289 -22.16 -0.55 -20.16
CA PRO A 289 -23.14 -1.07 -21.12
C PRO A 289 -22.78 -2.48 -21.60
N ILE A 290 -21.51 -2.68 -21.99
CA ILE A 290 -20.96 -3.97 -22.39
C ILE A 290 -19.48 -4.03 -22.07
N LEU A 291 -19.03 -5.18 -21.55
CA LEU A 291 -17.63 -5.45 -21.32
C LEU A 291 -17.36 -6.94 -21.58
N GLN A 292 -16.29 -7.25 -22.29
CA GLN A 292 -15.81 -8.60 -22.49
C GLN A 292 -14.48 -8.82 -21.80
N ILE A 293 -14.38 -9.92 -21.05
CA ILE A 293 -13.19 -10.35 -20.30
C ILE A 293 -12.76 -11.69 -20.88
N ALA A 294 -11.49 -11.82 -21.27
CA ALA A 294 -10.98 -13.08 -21.80
C ALA A 294 -10.82 -14.12 -20.70
N ALA A 295 -11.45 -15.28 -20.85
CA ALA A 295 -11.29 -16.37 -19.92
C ALA A 295 -9.88 -16.97 -19.97
N GLY A 296 -9.39 -17.46 -18.82
CA GLY A 296 -8.05 -18.03 -18.70
C GLY A 296 -6.91 -17.02 -18.86
N GLN A 297 -7.18 -15.71 -18.71
CA GLN A 297 -6.20 -14.64 -18.83
C GLN A 297 -6.14 -13.79 -17.56
N ILE A 298 -5.02 -13.05 -17.40
CA ILE A 298 -4.88 -12.06 -16.34
C ILE A 298 -5.20 -10.68 -16.92
N THR A 299 -6.28 -10.09 -16.49
CA THR A 299 -6.72 -8.77 -16.95
C THR A 299 -6.54 -7.74 -15.84
N ALA A 300 -5.72 -6.72 -16.09
CA ALA A 300 -5.60 -5.57 -15.19
C ALA A 300 -6.81 -4.63 -15.36
N ILE A 301 -7.37 -4.17 -14.24
CA ILE A 301 -8.37 -3.10 -14.19
C ILE A 301 -7.68 -1.85 -13.65
N VAL A 302 -7.59 -0.82 -14.48
CA VAL A 302 -6.94 0.44 -14.15
C VAL A 302 -7.95 1.59 -14.19
N GLY A 303 -7.65 2.69 -13.51
CA GLY A 303 -8.50 3.87 -13.46
C GLY A 303 -8.15 4.74 -12.25
N ALA A 304 -8.60 5.98 -12.20
CA ALA A 304 -8.34 6.87 -11.07
C ALA A 304 -8.92 6.33 -9.74
N ASN A 305 -8.40 6.80 -8.63
CA ASN A 305 -9.00 6.51 -7.32
C ASN A 305 -10.42 7.09 -7.28
N GLY A 306 -11.37 6.32 -6.75
CA GLY A 306 -12.78 6.70 -6.77
C GLY A 306 -13.54 6.44 -8.08
N ALA A 307 -12.88 5.93 -9.14
CA ALA A 307 -13.55 5.58 -10.41
C ALA A 307 -14.52 4.39 -10.31
N GLY A 308 -14.57 3.72 -9.15
CA GLY A 308 -15.50 2.61 -8.94
C GLY A 308 -14.90 1.21 -9.15
N LYS A 309 -13.57 1.05 -9.22
CA LYS A 309 -12.89 -0.23 -9.45
C LYS A 309 -13.28 -1.32 -8.42
N THR A 310 -13.14 -1.04 -7.14
CA THR A 310 -13.58 -1.94 -6.05
C THR A 310 -15.08 -2.20 -6.10
N SER A 311 -15.89 -1.15 -6.38
CA SER A 311 -17.34 -1.30 -6.53
C SER A 311 -17.68 -2.20 -7.71
N PHE A 312 -16.93 -2.11 -8.81
CA PHE A 312 -17.06 -3.00 -9.95
C PHE A 312 -16.74 -4.46 -9.58
N LEU A 313 -15.65 -4.72 -8.87
CA LEU A 313 -15.33 -6.08 -8.39
C LEU A 313 -16.42 -6.62 -7.46
N ASN A 314 -16.94 -5.80 -6.53
CA ASN A 314 -18.06 -6.18 -5.65
C ASN A 314 -19.34 -6.50 -6.43
N CYS A 315 -19.66 -5.72 -7.46
CA CYS A 315 -20.76 -5.99 -8.37
C CYS A 315 -20.56 -7.30 -9.13
N LEU A 316 -19.35 -7.51 -9.65
CA LEU A 316 -18.99 -8.71 -10.41
C LEU A 316 -19.07 -9.97 -9.55
N CYS A 317 -18.57 -9.92 -8.33
CA CYS A 317 -18.65 -11.00 -7.35
C CYS A 317 -20.09 -11.24 -6.83
N GLY A 318 -21.04 -10.32 -7.09
CA GLY A 318 -22.39 -10.40 -6.59
C GLY A 318 -22.56 -10.04 -5.11
N LEU A 319 -21.60 -9.33 -4.53
CA LEU A 319 -21.67 -8.77 -3.17
C LEU A 319 -22.63 -7.59 -3.12
N GLU A 320 -22.68 -6.77 -4.17
CA GLU A 320 -23.63 -5.67 -4.33
C GLU A 320 -24.95 -6.16 -4.92
N LYS A 321 -25.92 -6.43 -4.04
CA LYS A 321 -27.24 -6.97 -4.42
C LYS A 321 -28.04 -6.02 -5.32
N ARG A 322 -27.78 -4.70 -5.27
CA ARG A 322 -28.47 -3.68 -6.06
C ARG A 322 -27.86 -3.49 -7.45
N CYS A 323 -26.73 -4.10 -7.73
CA CYS A 323 -26.14 -4.06 -9.06
C CYS A 323 -27.05 -4.76 -10.06
N LYS A 324 -27.47 -4.02 -11.09
CA LYS A 324 -28.24 -4.53 -12.23
C LYS A 324 -27.27 -5.02 -13.31
N GLY A 325 -27.77 -5.80 -14.24
CA GLY A 325 -26.99 -6.34 -15.35
C GLY A 325 -26.79 -7.85 -15.26
N THR A 326 -26.35 -8.43 -16.35
CA THR A 326 -26.13 -9.86 -16.51
C THR A 326 -24.68 -10.16 -16.84
N LEU A 327 -24.18 -11.29 -16.35
CA LEU A 327 -22.93 -11.89 -16.73
C LEU A 327 -23.22 -13.16 -17.50
N GLU A 328 -22.70 -13.29 -18.71
CA GLU A 328 -22.77 -14.46 -19.55
C GLU A 328 -21.40 -15.12 -19.63
N TYR A 329 -21.33 -16.41 -19.32
CA TYR A 329 -20.12 -17.22 -19.45
C TYR A 329 -20.47 -18.66 -19.83
N GLU A 330 -19.81 -19.20 -20.86
CA GLU A 330 -20.06 -20.54 -21.42
C GLU A 330 -21.54 -20.80 -21.72
N GLY A 331 -22.21 -19.81 -22.29
CA GLY A 331 -23.64 -19.88 -22.64
C GLY A 331 -24.62 -19.88 -21.46
N LYS A 332 -24.12 -19.65 -20.23
CA LYS A 332 -24.93 -19.53 -19.02
C LYS A 332 -25.00 -18.09 -18.57
N LEU A 333 -26.19 -17.66 -18.14
CA LEU A 333 -26.43 -16.36 -17.52
C LEU A 333 -26.33 -16.45 -16.00
N TYR A 334 -25.57 -15.55 -15.43
CA TYR A 334 -25.34 -15.43 -13.99
C TYR A 334 -25.95 -14.14 -13.46
N ASP A 335 -26.90 -14.26 -12.55
CA ASP A 335 -27.43 -13.17 -11.74
C ASP A 335 -26.52 -12.86 -10.53
N SER A 336 -26.83 -11.85 -9.74
CA SER A 336 -26.00 -11.46 -8.58
C SER A 336 -25.82 -12.58 -7.54
N LYS A 337 -26.77 -13.51 -7.44
CA LYS A 337 -26.73 -14.62 -6.49
C LYS A 337 -25.86 -15.78 -7.02
N SER A 338 -25.96 -16.10 -8.31
CA SER A 338 -25.18 -17.16 -8.95
C SER A 338 -23.73 -16.76 -9.21
N ARG A 339 -23.45 -15.46 -9.44
CA ARG A 339 -22.08 -14.92 -9.58
C ARG A 339 -21.20 -15.23 -8.37
N LYS A 340 -21.75 -15.29 -7.15
CA LYS A 340 -21.02 -15.72 -5.94
C LYS A 340 -20.45 -17.13 -6.02
N LYS A 341 -21.01 -18.00 -6.89
CA LYS A 341 -20.49 -19.34 -7.12
C LYS A 341 -19.41 -19.38 -8.20
N LEU A 342 -19.38 -18.40 -9.08
CA LEU A 342 -18.39 -18.26 -10.14
C LEU A 342 -17.13 -17.53 -9.67
N CYS A 343 -17.28 -16.50 -8.85
CA CYS A 343 -16.21 -15.60 -8.45
C CYS A 343 -15.70 -15.87 -7.04
N PHE A 344 -14.40 -15.66 -6.82
CA PHE A 344 -13.79 -15.49 -5.51
C PHE A 344 -13.08 -14.13 -5.50
N MET A 345 -13.25 -13.35 -4.43
CA MET A 345 -12.64 -12.03 -4.30
C MET A 345 -11.61 -12.05 -3.17
N VAL A 346 -10.39 -11.60 -3.48
CA VAL A 346 -9.35 -11.27 -2.51
C VAL A 346 -9.39 -9.77 -2.31
N MET A 347 -9.67 -9.35 -1.09
CA MET A 347 -9.82 -7.93 -0.72
C MET A 347 -8.45 -7.28 -0.57
N GLN A 348 -8.39 -5.95 -0.72
CA GLN A 348 -7.19 -5.15 -0.49
C GLN A 348 -6.62 -5.37 0.91
N ASP A 349 -7.44 -5.30 1.95
CA ASP A 349 -7.08 -5.70 3.31
C ASP A 349 -7.49 -7.16 3.55
N THR A 350 -6.56 -8.07 3.28
CA THR A 350 -6.77 -9.52 3.46
C THR A 350 -6.99 -9.90 4.92
N GLY A 351 -6.53 -9.09 5.88
CA GLY A 351 -6.75 -9.32 7.32
C GLY A 351 -8.23 -9.32 7.70
N ASN A 352 -9.07 -8.57 6.99
CA ASN A 352 -10.51 -8.53 7.21
C ASN A 352 -11.26 -9.73 6.61
N GLN A 353 -10.59 -10.56 5.83
CA GLN A 353 -11.16 -11.72 5.15
C GLN A 353 -10.84 -13.04 5.86
N LEU A 354 -9.78 -13.06 6.69
CA LEU A 354 -9.26 -14.23 7.36
C LEU A 354 -9.70 -14.23 8.84
N PHE A 355 -10.40 -15.28 9.28
CA PHE A 355 -11.09 -15.27 10.57
C PHE A 355 -11.02 -16.58 11.37
N THR A 356 -10.42 -17.66 10.82
CA THR A 356 -10.30 -18.95 11.49
C THR A 356 -9.12 -18.98 12.49
N GLU A 357 -9.02 -20.08 13.27
CA GLU A 357 -7.98 -20.25 14.28
C GLU A 357 -6.61 -20.65 13.69
N SER A 358 -6.60 -21.26 12.50
CA SER A 358 -5.36 -21.66 11.83
C SER A 358 -5.40 -21.42 10.31
N VAL A 359 -4.21 -21.34 9.71
CA VAL A 359 -4.04 -21.29 8.25
C VAL A 359 -4.68 -22.50 7.58
N LEU A 360 -4.53 -23.67 8.17
CA LEU A 360 -5.14 -24.90 7.66
C LEU A 360 -6.66 -24.83 7.68
N ASP A 361 -7.25 -24.36 8.78
CA ASP A 361 -8.71 -24.24 8.90
C ASP A 361 -9.28 -23.23 7.90
N GLU A 362 -8.56 -22.13 7.63
CA GLU A 362 -8.96 -21.13 6.66
C GLU A 362 -9.07 -21.72 5.23
N VAL A 363 -8.14 -22.59 4.87
CA VAL A 363 -8.17 -23.30 3.58
C VAL A 363 -9.24 -24.39 3.57
N LEU A 364 -9.40 -25.13 4.67
CA LEU A 364 -10.40 -26.20 4.80
C LEU A 364 -11.84 -25.66 4.64
N ILE A 365 -12.17 -24.55 5.31
CA ILE A 365 -13.51 -23.95 5.20
C ILE A 365 -13.81 -23.43 3.79
N SER A 366 -12.76 -23.12 3.04
CA SER A 366 -12.85 -22.62 1.67
C SER A 366 -12.97 -23.72 0.63
N LEU A 367 -12.72 -24.98 0.97
CA LEU A 367 -12.76 -26.09 0.02
C LEU A 367 -14.12 -26.26 -0.64
N LYS A 368 -14.09 -26.59 -1.92
CA LYS A 368 -15.30 -26.95 -2.68
C LYS A 368 -15.99 -28.14 -2.02
N LYS A 369 -17.29 -28.05 -1.80
CA LYS A 369 -18.07 -29.14 -1.21
C LYS A 369 -17.91 -30.43 -2.02
N GLY A 370 -17.62 -31.53 -1.33
CA GLY A 370 -17.42 -32.85 -1.94
C GLY A 370 -15.99 -33.12 -2.43
N THR A 371 -15.02 -32.28 -2.02
CA THR A 371 -13.60 -32.59 -2.22
C THR A 371 -13.23 -33.85 -1.47
N ALA A 372 -12.58 -34.79 -2.15
CA ALA A 372 -12.05 -36.00 -1.49
C ALA A 372 -10.77 -35.61 -0.70
N ASN A 373 -10.53 -36.28 0.45
CA ASN A 373 -9.34 -36.06 1.28
C ASN A 373 -9.09 -34.60 1.60
N GLU A 374 -10.11 -33.91 2.13
CA GLU A 374 -10.10 -32.42 2.36
C GLU A 374 -8.82 -31.94 3.02
N LYS A 375 -8.36 -32.60 4.09
CA LYS A 375 -7.13 -32.18 4.80
C LYS A 375 -5.87 -32.31 3.96
N GLU A 376 -5.77 -33.37 3.17
CA GLU A 376 -4.62 -33.61 2.28
C GLU A 376 -4.60 -32.61 1.14
N THR A 377 -5.75 -32.36 0.53
CA THR A 377 -5.93 -31.33 -0.53
C THR A 377 -5.60 -29.93 0.01
N ALA A 378 -6.08 -29.59 1.22
CA ALA A 378 -5.77 -28.31 1.84
C ALA A 378 -4.26 -28.15 2.10
N MET A 379 -3.62 -29.20 2.63
CA MET A 379 -2.17 -29.19 2.86
C MET A 379 -1.35 -29.12 1.58
N GLU A 380 -1.81 -29.72 0.49
CA GLU A 380 -1.17 -29.59 -0.82
C GLU A 380 -1.25 -28.14 -1.34
N ILE A 381 -2.40 -27.49 -1.23
CA ILE A 381 -2.57 -26.08 -1.59
C ILE A 381 -1.63 -25.21 -0.74
N ILE A 382 -1.58 -25.43 0.57
CA ILE A 382 -0.73 -24.70 1.51
C ILE A 382 0.76 -24.86 1.17
N ARG A 383 1.21 -26.08 0.86
CA ARG A 383 2.60 -26.34 0.41
C ARG A 383 2.92 -25.61 -0.90
N ASN A 384 2.01 -25.66 -1.86
CA ASN A 384 2.17 -25.02 -3.17
C ASN A 384 2.31 -23.48 -3.09
N LEU A 385 1.96 -22.90 -1.95
CA LEU A 385 1.99 -21.46 -1.69
C LEU A 385 3.00 -21.07 -0.60
N ASP A 386 3.92 -21.97 -0.26
CA ASP A 386 4.98 -21.76 0.75
C ASP A 386 4.43 -21.31 2.12
N LEU A 387 3.31 -21.94 2.53
CA LEU A 387 2.66 -21.68 3.81
C LEU A 387 2.70 -22.88 4.78
N ALA A 388 3.40 -23.97 4.41
CA ALA A 388 3.39 -25.23 5.17
C ALA A 388 3.87 -25.04 6.63
N ASP A 389 4.92 -24.26 6.85
CA ASP A 389 5.49 -23.97 8.17
C ASP A 389 4.58 -23.12 9.06
N PHE A 390 3.51 -22.56 8.47
CA PHE A 390 2.54 -21.72 9.15
C PHE A 390 1.17 -22.36 9.30
N ALA A 391 1.01 -23.65 8.92
CA ALA A 391 -0.28 -24.33 8.84
C ALA A 391 -1.11 -24.23 10.13
N ASP A 392 -0.46 -24.36 11.29
CA ASP A 392 -1.09 -24.30 12.62
C ASP A 392 -1.11 -22.89 13.23
N ARG A 393 -0.60 -21.88 12.53
CA ARG A 393 -0.59 -20.49 13.05
C ARG A 393 -1.91 -19.79 12.79
N HIS A 394 -2.26 -18.91 13.72
CA HIS A 394 -3.41 -18.02 13.52
C HIS A 394 -3.18 -17.06 12.35
N PRO A 395 -4.13 -16.91 11.41
CA PRO A 395 -3.96 -16.08 10.21
C PRO A 395 -3.53 -14.63 10.50
N GLN A 396 -4.01 -14.05 11.61
CA GLN A 396 -3.63 -12.68 11.98
C GLN A 396 -2.17 -12.52 12.41
N SER A 397 -1.48 -13.62 12.76
CA SER A 397 -0.04 -13.60 13.09
C SER A 397 0.87 -13.59 11.86
N LEU A 398 0.32 -13.80 10.67
CA LEU A 398 1.05 -13.82 9.41
C LEU A 398 1.47 -12.41 8.97
N SER A 399 2.58 -12.31 8.21
CA SER A 399 2.95 -11.09 7.51
C SER A 399 1.93 -10.74 6.40
N GLY A 400 1.94 -9.51 5.90
CA GLY A 400 1.05 -9.06 4.84
C GLY A 400 1.10 -9.96 3.59
N GLY A 401 2.30 -10.30 3.10
CA GLY A 401 2.48 -11.20 1.97
C GLY A 401 2.01 -12.64 2.24
N GLN A 402 2.21 -13.15 3.47
CA GLN A 402 1.69 -14.46 3.87
C GLN A 402 0.15 -14.47 3.94
N LYS A 403 -0.48 -13.41 4.50
CA LYS A 403 -1.93 -13.25 4.50
C LYS A 403 -2.50 -13.24 3.08
N GLN A 404 -1.81 -12.57 2.17
CA GLN A 404 -2.21 -12.53 0.78
C GLN A 404 -2.11 -13.90 0.11
N ARG A 405 -1.01 -14.63 0.29
CA ARG A 405 -0.88 -16.00 -0.20
C ARG A 405 -1.95 -16.91 0.39
N LEU A 406 -2.30 -16.74 1.68
CA LEU A 406 -3.39 -17.49 2.30
C LEU A 406 -4.76 -17.18 1.67
N ALA A 407 -5.07 -15.91 1.42
CA ALA A 407 -6.33 -15.54 0.74
C ALA A 407 -6.41 -16.11 -0.68
N ILE A 408 -5.29 -16.20 -1.39
CA ILE A 408 -5.19 -16.87 -2.69
C ILE A 408 -5.32 -18.39 -2.53
N ALA A 409 -4.77 -18.99 -1.46
CA ALA A 409 -4.99 -20.41 -1.14
C ALA A 409 -6.48 -20.73 -0.97
N CYS A 410 -7.21 -19.89 -0.25
CA CYS A 410 -8.66 -20.01 -0.10
C CYS A 410 -9.40 -19.88 -1.45
N ALA A 411 -8.94 -18.99 -2.32
CA ALA A 411 -9.50 -18.86 -3.66
C ALA A 411 -9.33 -20.15 -4.48
N LEU A 412 -8.13 -20.75 -4.47
CA LEU A 412 -7.84 -22.04 -5.11
C LEU A 412 -8.70 -23.15 -4.53
N ALA A 413 -8.74 -23.29 -3.21
CA ALA A 413 -9.53 -24.29 -2.51
C ALA A 413 -11.01 -24.23 -2.89
N SER A 414 -11.53 -23.03 -3.16
CA SER A 414 -12.92 -22.81 -3.53
C SER A 414 -13.29 -23.37 -4.91
N GLY A 415 -12.30 -23.63 -5.76
CA GLY A 415 -12.50 -24.11 -7.13
C GLY A 415 -13.32 -23.17 -8.01
N ARG A 416 -13.25 -21.85 -7.72
CA ARG A 416 -13.95 -20.83 -8.50
C ARG A 416 -13.17 -20.51 -9.78
N GLU A 417 -13.92 -20.22 -10.84
CA GLU A 417 -13.35 -20.02 -12.19
C GLU A 417 -12.85 -18.60 -12.41
N LEU A 418 -13.36 -17.63 -11.64
CA LEU A 418 -13.00 -16.22 -11.73
C LEU A 418 -12.46 -15.71 -10.40
N LEU A 419 -11.18 -15.36 -10.40
CA LEU A 419 -10.48 -14.76 -9.27
C LEU A 419 -10.40 -13.24 -9.44
N LEU A 420 -10.86 -12.51 -8.45
CA LEU A 420 -10.85 -11.05 -8.39
C LEU A 420 -9.90 -10.62 -7.30
N LEU A 421 -8.92 -9.76 -7.63
CA LEU A 421 -7.97 -9.22 -6.67
C LEU A 421 -8.05 -7.70 -6.66
N ASP A 422 -8.14 -7.13 -5.46
CA ASP A 422 -8.17 -5.67 -5.26
C ASP A 422 -6.84 -5.21 -4.66
N GLU A 423 -6.03 -4.49 -5.44
CA GLU A 423 -4.70 -3.95 -5.10
C GLU A 423 -3.74 -4.96 -4.42
N PRO A 424 -3.48 -6.12 -5.03
CA PRO A 424 -2.75 -7.21 -4.37
C PRO A 424 -1.27 -6.90 -4.08
N THR A 425 -0.69 -5.86 -4.64
CA THR A 425 0.72 -5.50 -4.43
C THR A 425 0.91 -4.16 -3.74
N SER A 426 -0.17 -3.62 -3.15
CA SER A 426 -0.07 -2.37 -2.39
C SER A 426 0.88 -2.52 -1.19
N GLY A 427 1.87 -1.62 -1.07
CA GLY A 427 2.87 -1.65 0.01
C GLY A 427 3.86 -2.82 -0.06
N LEU A 428 3.90 -3.61 -1.14
CA LEU A 428 4.87 -4.69 -1.28
C LEU A 428 6.19 -4.20 -1.88
N ASP A 429 7.29 -4.78 -1.41
CA ASP A 429 8.61 -4.64 -2.01
C ASP A 429 8.71 -5.37 -3.37
N TYR A 430 9.87 -5.28 -4.01
CA TYR A 430 10.08 -5.91 -5.32
C TYR A 430 9.96 -7.43 -5.27
N ALA A 431 10.53 -8.08 -4.25
CA ALA A 431 10.55 -9.54 -4.14
C ALA A 431 9.14 -10.10 -3.99
N HIS A 432 8.35 -9.57 -3.06
CA HIS A 432 6.97 -10.00 -2.83
C HIS A 432 6.04 -9.66 -4.01
N MET A 433 6.27 -8.55 -4.71
CA MET A 433 5.55 -8.24 -5.95
C MET A 433 5.84 -9.30 -7.04
N LYS A 434 7.09 -9.71 -7.22
CA LYS A 434 7.48 -10.75 -8.18
C LYS A 434 6.91 -12.12 -7.81
N GLU A 435 6.91 -12.47 -6.53
CA GLU A 435 6.26 -13.69 -6.03
C GLU A 435 4.76 -13.67 -6.35
N THR A 436 4.09 -12.54 -6.11
CA THR A 436 2.68 -12.37 -6.46
C THR A 436 2.46 -12.53 -7.97
N ALA A 437 3.29 -11.89 -8.81
CA ALA A 437 3.19 -12.03 -10.26
C ALA A 437 3.37 -13.49 -10.72
N ALA A 438 4.38 -14.18 -10.19
CA ALA A 438 4.64 -15.60 -10.52
C ALA A 438 3.47 -16.50 -10.09
N LEU A 439 2.87 -16.23 -8.93
CA LEU A 439 1.69 -16.94 -8.45
C LEU A 439 0.49 -16.73 -9.37
N LEU A 440 0.22 -15.50 -9.80
CA LEU A 440 -0.88 -15.22 -10.73
C LEU A 440 -0.68 -15.91 -12.08
N GLU A 441 0.56 -15.94 -12.60
CA GLU A 441 0.91 -16.68 -13.82
C GLU A 441 0.69 -18.20 -13.65
N LYS A 442 1.06 -18.77 -12.49
CA LYS A 442 0.80 -20.19 -12.18
C LYS A 442 -0.70 -20.47 -12.19
N LEU A 443 -1.53 -19.62 -11.58
CA LEU A 443 -2.99 -19.76 -11.58
C LEU A 443 -3.58 -19.65 -12.98
N ARG A 444 -3.08 -18.70 -13.79
CA ARG A 444 -3.47 -18.56 -15.19
C ARG A 444 -3.16 -19.84 -15.98
N SER A 445 -1.98 -20.42 -15.79
CA SER A 445 -1.60 -21.66 -16.48
C SER A 445 -2.49 -22.87 -16.11
N MET A 446 -3.15 -22.82 -14.96
CA MET A 446 -4.15 -23.79 -14.53
C MET A 446 -5.56 -23.51 -15.10
N GLY A 447 -5.71 -22.48 -15.93
CA GLY A 447 -6.97 -22.10 -16.57
C GLY A 447 -7.83 -21.09 -15.80
N THR A 448 -7.35 -20.57 -14.66
CA THR A 448 -8.09 -19.59 -13.87
C THR A 448 -8.16 -18.24 -14.61
N THR A 449 -9.34 -17.66 -14.69
CA THR A 449 -9.51 -16.28 -15.17
C THR A 449 -9.27 -15.31 -14.02
N ILE A 450 -8.42 -14.33 -14.22
CA ILE A 450 -7.99 -13.44 -13.13
C ILE A 450 -8.23 -11.97 -13.54
N LEU A 451 -8.92 -11.23 -12.67
CA LEU A 451 -9.01 -9.77 -12.77
C LEU A 451 -8.27 -9.15 -11.60
N VAL A 452 -7.37 -8.22 -11.90
CA VAL A 452 -6.56 -7.53 -10.90
C VAL A 452 -6.81 -6.04 -11.01
N VAL A 453 -7.42 -5.45 -10.00
CA VAL A 453 -7.41 -3.99 -9.83
C VAL A 453 -6.04 -3.63 -9.30
N THR A 454 -5.31 -2.77 -10.02
CA THR A 454 -4.00 -2.33 -9.55
C THR A 454 -3.53 -1.03 -10.23
N HIS A 455 -2.72 -0.28 -9.49
CA HIS A 455 -1.95 0.86 -9.96
C HIS A 455 -0.47 0.53 -10.16
N ASP A 456 -0.09 -0.72 -9.91
CA ASP A 456 1.29 -1.18 -9.99
C ASP A 456 1.68 -1.53 -11.44
N SER A 457 2.37 -0.60 -12.11
CA SER A 457 2.83 -0.79 -13.49
C SER A 457 3.82 -1.95 -13.65
N GLU A 458 4.59 -2.28 -12.59
CA GLU A 458 5.53 -3.40 -12.62
C GLU A 458 4.78 -4.75 -12.56
N LEU A 459 3.74 -4.85 -11.71
CA LEU A 459 2.88 -6.04 -11.70
C LEU A 459 2.18 -6.24 -13.05
N ILE A 460 1.62 -5.14 -13.62
CA ILE A 460 0.94 -5.19 -14.92
C ILE A 460 1.90 -5.72 -16.00
N ARG A 461 3.13 -5.25 -16.04
CA ARG A 461 4.13 -5.73 -17.01
C ARG A 461 4.58 -7.16 -16.75
N ALA A 462 4.63 -7.55 -15.48
CA ALA A 462 5.15 -8.86 -15.09
C ALA A 462 4.20 -10.02 -15.43
N CYS A 463 2.86 -9.81 -15.31
CA CYS A 463 1.93 -10.94 -15.45
C CYS A 463 0.61 -10.61 -16.18
N CYS A 464 0.22 -9.33 -16.35
CA CYS A 464 -1.06 -9.05 -16.99
C CYS A 464 -0.96 -9.13 -18.51
N THR A 465 -1.88 -9.87 -19.10
CA THR A 465 -1.97 -10.06 -20.58
C THR A 465 -2.92 -9.06 -21.22
N ARG A 466 -3.87 -8.53 -20.46
CA ARG A 466 -4.89 -7.56 -20.90
C ARG A 466 -5.12 -6.46 -19.89
N ARG A 467 -5.72 -5.36 -20.34
CA ARG A 467 -6.07 -4.22 -19.51
C ARG A 467 -7.42 -3.65 -19.88
N ILE A 468 -8.17 -3.22 -18.86
CA ILE A 468 -9.45 -2.52 -18.94
C ILE A 468 -9.32 -1.23 -18.15
N THR A 469 -9.78 -0.11 -18.71
CA THR A 469 -9.88 1.16 -17.99
C THR A 469 -11.33 1.38 -17.58
N VAL A 470 -11.54 1.69 -16.27
CA VAL A 470 -12.85 1.94 -15.67
C VAL A 470 -12.92 3.37 -15.19
#